data_2e45d889febe8154aca29b3876825b66
#
_entry.id   2e45d889febe8154aca29b3876825b66
#
_cell.length_a   1.000
_cell.length_b   1.000
_cell.length_c   1.000
_cell.angle_alpha   90.00
_cell.angle_beta   90.00
_cell.angle_gamma   90.00
#
_symmetry.space_group_name_H-M   'P 1'
#
loop_
_entity.id
_entity.type
_entity.pdbx_description
1 polymer ?
#
loop_
_entity_poly.entity_id
_entity_poly.type
_entity_poly.pdbx_seq_one_letter_code
_entity_poly.pdbx_strand_id
1 'polypeptide(L)'
;MTAQRRRGLRPLAAALAVLPGVLVLASCGSGEPKSDGSSSASGPSASGSRTASPGSAAQCGKAATVRASGSTAQHHAMRFWIRNFEKRCHGTRIDYEASGSGAGQADFLGGRTAFAGSDSALRPAQAARAKKACGKGGRAVHLPMLGGPIAVAYNLPGVDKLVLDGRTLARIFDGRITKWNDPAIAKLNPKADLPATPVKAVHRSDASGTTDNFTAYLHAAAPDDWRHPHGQKWPAEGGTAAGGSSELAGEVKQTRGAVGYVELAYALGRTLPTAAIDTGAAAPVGATVVNASKALAGAKTTGSGDDLVLDLDHTTKAAGAYPIAMVTYEIVCDKGNKAATWPATRAFLNYTAGAEGQQDLSFQGYATLPAKVMDKVRAKLKDLS
;
A
#
# COMPACT_ATOMS: atom_id res chain seq x y z
N MET A 1 7.16 -47.93 -42.86
CA MET A 1 6.47 -47.73 -44.13
C MET A 1 5.62 -46.50 -44.00
N THR A 2 6.17 -45.43 -44.55
CA THR A 2 5.60 -44.48 -45.52
C THR A 2 4.38 -43.69 -45.03
N ALA A 3 4.28 -42.34 -45.07
CA ALA A 3 5.00 -41.32 -45.85
C ALA A 3 4.64 -39.94 -45.29
N GLN A 4 5.60 -39.04 -45.42
CA GLN A 4 5.49 -37.58 -45.28
C GLN A 4 4.49 -36.94 -46.24
N ARG A 5 3.82 -35.85 -45.82
CA ARG A 5 3.50 -34.77 -46.75
C ARG A 5 3.68 -33.38 -46.04
N ARG A 6 4.72 -32.70 -46.47
CA ARG A 6 4.94 -31.24 -46.30
C ARG A 6 4.11 -30.50 -47.36
N ARG A 7 3.49 -29.38 -46.99
CA ARG A 7 3.11 -28.22 -47.85
C ARG A 7 2.99 -27.04 -46.89
N GLY A 8 3.58 -25.92 -46.97
CA GLY A 8 4.13 -25.15 -48.07
C GLY A 8 3.85 -23.69 -47.70
N LEU A 9 4.87 -22.92 -47.28
CA LEU A 9 4.79 -21.48 -46.99
C LEU A 9 4.42 -20.69 -48.25
N ARG A 10 3.63 -19.64 -48.09
CA ARG A 10 3.65 -18.47 -48.99
C ARG A 10 3.57 -17.20 -48.13
N PRO A 11 4.48 -16.24 -48.33
CA PRO A 11 4.40 -14.90 -47.73
C PRO A 11 3.57 -13.98 -48.62
N LEU A 12 2.72 -13.16 -48.04
CA LEU A 12 2.16 -12.00 -48.72
C LEU A 12 2.83 -10.74 -48.18
N ALA A 13 3.60 -10.13 -49.06
CA ALA A 13 4.08 -8.76 -48.90
C ALA A 13 2.95 -7.80 -49.27
N ALA A 14 2.73 -6.78 -48.49
CA ALA A 14 1.90 -5.63 -48.86
C ALA A 14 2.62 -4.33 -48.52
N ALA A 15 2.66 -3.48 -49.50
CA ALA A 15 3.51 -2.34 -49.73
C ALA A 15 3.25 -1.12 -48.85
N LEU A 16 4.33 -0.38 -48.62
CA LEU A 16 4.35 1.02 -48.14
C LEU A 16 3.73 1.94 -49.19
N ALA A 17 2.91 2.88 -48.77
CA ALA A 17 2.60 4.09 -49.50
C ALA A 17 2.98 5.31 -48.64
N VAL A 18 4.04 5.99 -49.09
CA VAL A 18 4.51 7.29 -48.58
C VAL A 18 3.81 8.37 -49.41
N LEU A 19 3.23 9.39 -48.77
CA LEU A 19 2.83 10.63 -49.41
C LEU A 19 3.42 11.83 -48.66
N PRO A 20 4.13 12.75 -49.33
CA PRO A 20 4.61 13.99 -48.74
C PRO A 20 3.62 15.14 -49.00
N GLY A 21 3.36 15.95 -48.01
CA GLY A 21 2.56 17.19 -48.09
C GLY A 21 3.28 18.37 -47.47
N VAL A 22 3.91 19.08 -48.29
CA VAL A 22 4.18 20.51 -48.57
C VAL A 22 3.92 21.52 -47.42
N LEU A 23 5.03 22.22 -47.09
CA LEU A 23 5.13 23.50 -46.39
C LEU A 23 4.42 24.66 -47.15
N VAL A 24 3.78 25.55 -46.40
CA VAL A 24 3.53 26.93 -46.84
C VAL A 24 4.01 27.91 -45.75
N LEU A 25 5.03 28.70 -46.15
CA LEU A 25 5.52 29.90 -45.48
C LEU A 25 4.75 31.13 -46.00
N ALA A 26 4.36 32.04 -45.14
CA ALA A 26 4.12 33.43 -45.45
C ALA A 26 4.37 34.25 -44.16
N SER A 27 5.38 34.99 -43.98
CA SER A 27 5.95 36.22 -44.54
C SER A 27 5.13 37.49 -44.36
N CYS A 28 5.81 38.46 -43.75
CA CYS A 28 5.78 39.90 -43.85
C CYS A 28 4.91 40.71 -42.90
N GLY A 29 5.63 41.69 -42.26
CA GLY A 29 5.11 42.94 -41.76
C GLY A 29 6.14 43.74 -40.97
N SER A 30 6.85 44.57 -41.68
CA SER A 30 7.92 45.51 -41.30
C SER A 30 7.44 46.73 -40.49
N GLY A 31 8.31 47.30 -39.65
CA GLY A 31 8.17 48.60 -39.06
C GLY A 31 9.28 49.00 -38.08
N GLU A 32 10.40 49.54 -38.61
CA GLU A 32 11.35 50.37 -37.85
C GLU A 32 10.90 51.85 -37.87
N PRO A 33 11.33 52.70 -36.92
CA PRO A 33 12.58 53.44 -37.11
C PRO A 33 13.41 53.73 -35.83
N LYS A 34 14.70 53.83 -36.14
CA LYS A 34 15.91 54.40 -35.51
C LYS A 34 15.76 55.41 -34.40
N SER A 35 16.66 55.36 -33.37
CA SER A 35 17.80 56.30 -33.23
C SER A 35 18.69 55.96 -32.02
N ASP A 36 19.97 55.85 -32.31
CA ASP A 36 21.19 56.31 -31.64
C ASP A 36 21.34 56.31 -30.12
N GLY A 37 22.43 55.69 -29.64
CA GLY A 37 22.98 55.91 -28.30
C GLY A 37 24.05 54.88 -27.90
N SER A 38 25.28 55.09 -28.36
CA SER A 38 26.49 54.37 -27.96
C SER A 38 26.76 54.46 -26.46
N SER A 39 27.09 53.34 -25.78
CA SER A 39 28.08 53.33 -24.68
C SER A 39 28.45 51.87 -24.33
N SER A 40 29.72 51.58 -24.55
CA SER A 40 30.41 50.36 -24.13
C SER A 40 30.53 50.28 -22.60
N ALA A 41 30.15 49.16 -22.00
CA ALA A 41 30.67 48.77 -20.69
C ALA A 41 30.75 47.24 -20.59
N SER A 42 31.98 46.78 -20.54
CA SER A 42 32.37 45.43 -20.24
C SER A 42 31.98 45.11 -18.78
N GLY A 43 31.07 44.11 -18.58
CA GLY A 43 30.75 43.58 -17.29
C GLY A 43 31.13 42.10 -17.20
N PRO A 44 31.64 41.62 -16.05
CA PRO A 44 32.23 40.30 -15.94
C PRO A 44 31.18 39.18 -15.93
N SER A 45 31.51 38.08 -16.61
CA SER A 45 30.77 36.82 -16.54
C SER A 45 30.64 36.35 -15.10
N ALA A 46 29.49 36.53 -14.49
CA ALA A 46 29.14 35.91 -13.25
C ALA A 46 28.77 34.42 -13.53
N SER A 47 29.73 33.56 -13.24
CA SER A 47 29.51 32.12 -13.03
C SER A 47 28.48 31.99 -11.91
N GLY A 48 27.21 31.82 -12.28
CA GLY A 48 26.13 31.60 -11.32
C GLY A 48 26.30 30.27 -10.61
N SER A 49 27.04 30.24 -9.52
CA SER A 49 26.88 29.19 -8.50
C SER A 49 25.43 29.23 -8.07
N ARG A 50 24.66 28.23 -8.47
CA ARG A 50 23.34 27.96 -7.89
C ARG A 50 23.59 27.59 -6.43
N THR A 51 23.59 28.59 -5.56
CA THR A 51 23.48 28.38 -4.12
C THR A 51 22.13 27.69 -3.88
N ALA A 52 22.19 26.41 -3.47
CA ALA A 52 21.01 25.70 -3.01
C ALA A 52 20.32 26.53 -1.93
N SER A 53 19.04 26.79 -2.09
CA SER A 53 18.24 27.52 -1.11
C SER A 53 18.44 26.91 0.29
N PRO A 54 18.65 27.74 1.35
CA PRO A 54 18.92 27.25 2.71
C PRO A 54 17.84 26.32 3.31
N GLY A 55 16.65 26.25 2.69
CA GLY A 55 15.56 25.36 3.10
C GLY A 55 15.72 23.89 2.71
N SER A 56 16.56 23.56 1.72
CA SER A 56 16.65 22.17 1.21
C SER A 56 17.49 21.24 2.09
N ALA A 57 18.58 21.74 2.66
CA ALA A 57 19.47 20.92 3.51
C ALA A 57 18.85 20.57 4.87
N ALA A 58 18.07 21.47 5.47
CA ALA A 58 17.36 21.24 6.73
C ALA A 58 16.22 20.21 6.56
N GLN A 59 15.65 20.07 5.36
CA GLN A 59 14.59 19.12 5.05
C GLN A 59 15.10 17.71 4.77
N CYS A 60 16.35 17.52 4.38
CA CYS A 60 16.92 16.23 4.01
C CYS A 60 17.69 15.55 5.18
N GLY A 61 18.06 16.30 6.21
CA GLY A 61 18.94 15.81 7.26
C GLY A 61 20.36 15.54 6.73
N LYS A 62 21.17 14.83 7.51
CA LYS A 62 22.51 14.39 7.10
C LYS A 62 22.39 13.20 6.16
N ALA A 63 23.10 13.22 5.04
CA ALA A 63 23.14 12.13 4.08
C ALA A 63 23.56 10.81 4.74
N ALA A 64 22.80 9.74 4.50
CA ALA A 64 23.03 8.42 5.06
C ALA A 64 22.29 7.34 4.27
N THR A 65 22.71 6.08 4.41
CA THR A 65 21.91 4.92 4.02
C THR A 65 21.07 4.47 5.20
N VAL A 66 19.74 4.58 5.06
CA VAL A 66 18.75 4.18 6.07
C VAL A 66 18.21 2.81 5.69
N ARG A 67 18.46 1.80 6.51
CA ARG A 67 17.87 0.47 6.33
C ARG A 67 16.55 0.38 7.08
N ALA A 68 15.53 -0.14 6.40
CA ALA A 68 14.21 -0.39 6.95
C ALA A 68 13.64 -1.68 6.34
N SER A 69 12.71 -2.30 7.03
CA SER A 69 12.05 -3.50 6.52
C SER A 69 10.61 -3.61 7.05
N GLY A 70 9.81 -4.46 6.42
CA GLY A 70 8.49 -4.76 6.96
C GLY A 70 7.39 -4.96 5.94
N SER A 71 6.22 -4.38 6.21
CA SER A 71 4.99 -4.60 5.48
C SER A 71 5.16 -4.60 3.96
N THR A 72 4.70 -5.69 3.33
CA THR A 72 4.57 -5.77 1.87
C THR A 72 3.38 -4.96 1.37
N ALA A 73 2.39 -4.72 2.23
CA ALA A 73 1.18 -3.97 1.92
C ALA A 73 1.48 -2.55 1.43
N GLN A 74 2.41 -1.86 2.09
CA GLN A 74 2.81 -0.49 1.73
C GLN A 74 3.90 -0.41 0.64
N HIS A 75 4.35 -1.52 0.05
CA HIS A 75 5.52 -1.51 -0.84
C HIS A 75 5.38 -0.51 -2.00
N HIS A 76 4.20 -0.40 -2.62
CA HIS A 76 3.99 0.57 -3.71
C HIS A 76 4.11 2.01 -3.23
N ALA A 77 3.51 2.35 -2.08
CA ALA A 77 3.64 3.67 -1.46
C ALA A 77 5.09 3.94 -1.04
N MET A 78 5.76 2.96 -0.42
CA MET A 78 7.16 3.08 -0.01
C MET A 78 8.09 3.35 -1.20
N ARG A 79 7.94 2.62 -2.31
CA ARG A 79 8.70 2.87 -3.54
C ARG A 79 8.44 4.25 -4.12
N PHE A 80 7.21 4.75 -4.05
CA PHE A 80 6.87 6.10 -4.47
C PHE A 80 7.56 7.13 -3.58
N TRP A 81 7.47 7.01 -2.26
CA TRP A 81 8.11 7.88 -1.29
C TRP A 81 9.63 7.90 -1.44
N ILE A 82 10.26 6.74 -1.49
CA ILE A 82 11.73 6.61 -1.64
C ILE A 82 12.19 7.31 -2.91
N ARG A 83 11.60 6.99 -4.05
CA ARG A 83 11.99 7.58 -5.33
C ARG A 83 11.88 9.12 -5.34
N ASN A 84 10.82 9.68 -4.77
CA ASN A 84 10.61 11.12 -4.76
C ASN A 84 11.47 11.82 -3.71
N PHE A 85 11.69 11.20 -2.56
CA PHE A 85 12.56 11.71 -1.52
C PHE A 85 14.04 11.73 -1.97
N GLU A 86 14.55 10.64 -2.53
CA GLU A 86 15.93 10.53 -2.99
C GLU A 86 16.27 11.49 -4.13
N LYS A 87 15.28 11.82 -4.99
CA LYS A 87 15.44 12.86 -6.03
C LYS A 87 15.69 14.25 -5.46
N ARG A 88 15.24 14.52 -4.25
CA ARG A 88 15.41 15.81 -3.55
C ARG A 88 16.60 15.81 -2.62
N CYS A 89 16.79 14.67 -1.94
CA CYS A 89 17.76 14.50 -0.87
C CYS A 89 18.95 13.71 -1.36
N HIS A 90 19.72 14.32 -2.27
CA HIS A 90 20.90 13.70 -2.85
C HIS A 90 21.88 13.23 -1.76
N GLY A 91 22.40 12.00 -1.94
CA GLY A 91 23.30 11.36 -0.99
C GLY A 91 22.61 10.60 0.15
N THR A 92 21.27 10.73 0.29
CA THR A 92 20.48 9.86 1.18
C THR A 92 19.91 8.71 0.38
N ARG A 93 20.00 7.50 0.94
CA ARG A 93 19.40 6.28 0.39
C ARG A 93 18.51 5.63 1.45
N ILE A 94 17.29 5.26 1.05
CA ILE A 94 16.38 4.48 1.88
C ILE A 94 16.30 3.07 1.29
N ASP A 95 16.81 2.11 2.04
CA ASP A 95 16.85 0.69 1.67
C ASP A 95 15.75 -0.04 2.44
N TYR A 96 14.58 -0.21 1.79
CA TYR A 96 13.41 -0.84 2.38
C TYR A 96 13.21 -2.24 1.84
N GLU A 97 13.25 -3.23 2.73
CA GLU A 97 12.97 -4.62 2.43
C GLU A 97 11.52 -4.97 2.77
N ALA A 98 10.70 -5.27 1.75
CA ALA A 98 9.30 -5.66 1.93
C ALA A 98 9.22 -7.15 2.32
N SER A 99 9.50 -7.46 3.57
CA SER A 99 9.65 -8.82 4.13
C SER A 99 8.44 -9.29 4.97
N GLY A 100 7.40 -8.45 5.11
CA GLY A 100 6.23 -8.67 5.96
C GLY A 100 6.35 -7.98 7.31
N SER A 101 5.19 -7.61 7.89
CA SER A 101 5.12 -6.82 9.14
C SER A 101 5.87 -7.48 10.29
N GLY A 102 5.73 -8.79 10.44
CA GLY A 102 6.39 -9.53 11.54
C GLY A 102 7.92 -9.56 11.41
N ALA A 103 8.44 -9.72 10.19
CA ALA A 103 9.88 -9.66 9.91
C ALA A 103 10.42 -8.25 10.18
N GLY A 104 9.75 -7.20 9.69
CA GLY A 104 10.12 -5.82 9.96
C GLY A 104 10.15 -5.48 11.44
N GLN A 105 9.12 -5.88 12.19
CA GLN A 105 9.08 -5.73 13.65
C GLN A 105 10.27 -6.44 14.32
N ALA A 106 10.60 -7.65 13.88
CA ALA A 106 11.74 -8.42 14.43
C ALA A 106 13.09 -7.74 14.11
N ASP A 107 13.23 -7.17 12.90
CA ASP A 107 14.44 -6.45 12.49
C ASP A 107 14.64 -5.16 13.30
N PHE A 108 13.57 -4.40 13.48
CA PHE A 108 13.61 -3.19 14.30
C PHE A 108 13.95 -3.50 15.75
N LEU A 109 13.25 -4.47 16.37
CA LEU A 109 13.50 -4.90 17.74
C LEU A 109 14.90 -5.49 17.94
N GLY A 110 15.47 -6.08 16.88
CA GLY A 110 16.86 -6.55 16.83
C GLY A 110 17.89 -5.46 16.56
N GLY A 111 17.45 -4.21 16.34
CA GLY A 111 18.34 -3.08 16.03
C GLY A 111 18.98 -3.17 14.63
N ARG A 112 18.46 -4.01 13.72
CA ARG A 112 18.97 -4.15 12.34
C ARG A 112 18.53 -3.01 11.43
N THR A 113 17.33 -2.48 11.63
CA THR A 113 16.75 -1.39 10.85
C THR A 113 16.55 -0.12 11.66
N ALA A 114 16.42 1.01 10.99
CA ALA A 114 16.15 2.30 11.61
C ALA A 114 14.66 2.46 11.95
N PHE A 115 13.79 1.85 11.14
CA PHE A 115 12.35 1.78 11.38
C PHE A 115 11.78 0.47 10.80
N ALA A 116 10.58 0.12 11.22
CA ALA A 116 9.83 -0.98 10.65
C ALA A 116 8.51 -0.49 10.08
N GLY A 117 8.17 -0.92 8.85
CA GLY A 117 6.82 -0.82 8.32
C GLY A 117 5.94 -1.95 8.83
N SER A 118 4.76 -1.66 9.37
CA SER A 118 3.88 -2.69 9.90
C SER A 118 2.41 -2.31 9.84
N ASP A 119 1.55 -3.25 9.44
CA ASP A 119 0.10 -3.06 9.44
C ASP A 119 -0.55 -3.54 10.74
N SER A 120 0.29 -3.93 11.71
CA SER A 120 -0.11 -4.32 13.07
C SER A 120 0.75 -3.59 14.09
N ALA A 121 0.14 -3.17 15.18
CA ALA A 121 0.90 -2.66 16.32
C ALA A 121 1.76 -3.76 16.97
N LEU A 122 2.82 -3.36 17.66
CA LEU A 122 3.59 -4.26 18.51
C LEU A 122 2.71 -4.81 19.63
N ARG A 123 2.71 -6.12 19.83
CA ARG A 123 2.07 -6.74 20.98
C ARG A 123 2.80 -6.35 22.28
N PRO A 124 2.14 -6.41 23.45
CA PRO A 124 2.76 -5.99 24.72
C PRO A 124 4.15 -6.60 24.98
N ALA A 125 4.34 -7.89 24.72
CA ALA A 125 5.63 -8.56 24.84
C ALA A 125 6.70 -8.03 23.88
N GLN A 126 6.32 -7.64 22.66
CA GLN A 126 7.22 -7.03 21.68
C GLN A 126 7.54 -5.58 22.08
N ALA A 127 6.55 -4.80 22.53
CA ALA A 127 6.75 -3.45 23.03
C ALA A 127 7.71 -3.43 24.25
N ALA A 128 7.62 -4.42 25.14
CA ALA A 128 8.58 -4.58 26.23
C ALA A 128 10.02 -4.82 25.74
N ARG A 129 10.19 -5.57 24.64
CA ARG A 129 11.51 -5.80 24.01
C ARG A 129 12.05 -4.54 23.32
N ALA A 130 11.20 -3.65 22.86
CA ALA A 130 11.58 -2.40 22.21
C ALA A 130 12.42 -1.49 23.14
N LYS A 131 12.23 -1.57 24.46
CA LYS A 131 13.07 -0.87 25.46
C LYS A 131 14.57 -1.18 25.30
N LYS A 132 14.92 -2.40 24.87
CA LYS A 132 16.30 -2.77 24.57
C LYS A 132 16.78 -2.17 23.25
N ALA A 133 15.96 -2.19 22.22
CA ALA A 133 16.28 -1.63 20.90
C ALA A 133 16.42 -0.10 20.92
N CYS A 134 15.57 0.58 21.71
CA CYS A 134 15.52 2.04 21.81
C CYS A 134 16.43 2.62 22.93
N GLY A 135 17.26 1.78 23.57
CA GLY A 135 18.16 2.22 24.63
C GLY A 135 17.45 2.51 25.96
N LYS A 136 18.24 3.00 26.96
CA LYS A 136 17.75 3.22 28.33
C LYS A 136 16.63 4.26 28.36
N GLY A 137 15.45 3.83 28.79
CA GLY A 137 14.26 4.68 28.92
C GLY A 137 13.58 5.05 27.60
N GLY A 138 14.01 4.50 26.45
CA GLY A 138 13.32 4.60 25.18
C GLY A 138 12.24 3.53 25.03
N ARG A 139 11.27 3.81 24.16
CA ARG A 139 10.19 2.89 23.78
C ARG A 139 9.90 3.00 22.27
N ALA A 140 9.30 1.97 21.70
CA ALA A 140 8.78 2.06 20.36
C ALA A 140 7.53 2.93 20.33
N VAL A 141 7.35 3.68 19.24
CA VAL A 141 6.13 4.43 18.94
C VAL A 141 5.68 4.10 17.52
N HIS A 142 4.37 4.06 17.34
CA HIS A 142 3.73 3.78 16.08
C HIS A 142 3.30 5.10 15.44
N LEU A 143 3.77 5.34 14.23
CA LEU A 143 3.42 6.50 13.42
C LEU A 143 2.53 6.02 12.25
N PRO A 144 1.20 6.18 12.34
CA PRO A 144 0.33 5.81 11.23
C PRO A 144 0.60 6.69 10.02
N MET A 145 0.95 6.10 8.87
CA MET A 145 1.37 6.85 7.68
C MET A 145 0.40 6.76 6.53
N LEU A 146 -0.27 5.63 6.39
CA LEU A 146 -1.30 5.43 5.38
C LEU A 146 -2.31 4.39 5.87
N GLY A 147 -3.45 4.32 5.19
CA GLY A 147 -4.41 3.27 5.35
C GLY A 147 -4.86 2.72 4.00
N GLY A 148 -5.79 1.79 4.02
CA GLY A 148 -6.35 1.28 2.78
C GLY A 148 -7.30 0.11 3.00
N PRO A 149 -8.08 -0.24 1.97
CA PRO A 149 -8.90 -1.42 2.01
C PRO A 149 -8.06 -2.67 1.75
N ILE A 150 -8.34 -3.70 2.52
CA ILE A 150 -7.94 -5.08 2.20
C ILE A 150 -9.06 -5.66 1.33
N ALA A 151 -8.80 -5.75 0.03
CA ALA A 151 -9.76 -6.25 -0.93
C ALA A 151 -9.84 -7.77 -0.85
N VAL A 152 -11.05 -8.31 -0.89
CA VAL A 152 -11.30 -9.74 -1.13
C VAL A 152 -11.27 -9.94 -2.64
N ALA A 153 -10.10 -10.26 -3.18
CA ALA A 153 -9.87 -10.47 -4.60
C ALA A 153 -10.21 -11.92 -4.98
N TYR A 154 -10.77 -12.11 -6.17
CA TYR A 154 -11.15 -13.44 -6.63
C TYR A 154 -10.85 -13.66 -8.13
N ASN A 155 -10.84 -14.93 -8.55
CA ASN A 155 -10.69 -15.33 -9.94
C ASN A 155 -11.82 -16.29 -10.32
N LEU A 156 -12.95 -15.72 -10.72
CA LEU A 156 -14.15 -16.47 -11.10
C LEU A 156 -14.66 -15.95 -12.46
N PRO A 157 -14.18 -16.51 -13.58
CA PRO A 157 -14.59 -16.06 -14.91
C PRO A 157 -16.11 -16.10 -15.09
N GLY A 158 -16.68 -15.02 -15.65
CA GLY A 158 -18.11 -14.86 -15.85
C GLY A 158 -18.85 -14.26 -14.65
N VAL A 159 -18.16 -13.98 -13.53
CA VAL A 159 -18.75 -13.31 -12.37
C VAL A 159 -18.03 -11.98 -12.13
N ASP A 160 -18.59 -10.90 -12.66
CA ASP A 160 -18.00 -9.56 -12.55
C ASP A 160 -18.34 -8.84 -11.24
N LYS A 161 -19.45 -9.23 -10.62
CA LYS A 161 -19.92 -8.66 -9.35
C LYS A 161 -20.21 -9.78 -8.36
N LEU A 162 -19.54 -9.74 -7.25
CA LEU A 162 -19.70 -10.70 -6.16
C LEU A 162 -19.92 -9.95 -4.86
N VAL A 163 -20.90 -10.38 -4.09
CA VAL A 163 -21.18 -9.92 -2.74
C VAL A 163 -20.92 -11.05 -1.77
N LEU A 164 -20.16 -10.78 -0.72
CA LEU A 164 -19.92 -11.69 0.39
C LEU A 164 -20.20 -10.96 1.70
N ASP A 165 -20.53 -11.69 2.75
CA ASP A 165 -20.63 -11.17 4.11
C ASP A 165 -19.54 -11.77 5.01
N GLY A 166 -19.42 -11.31 6.24
CA GLY A 166 -18.45 -11.83 7.20
C GLY A 166 -18.59 -13.32 7.45
N ARG A 167 -19.83 -13.84 7.47
CA ARG A 167 -20.15 -15.24 7.68
C ARG A 167 -19.70 -16.13 6.51
N THR A 168 -20.01 -15.74 5.28
CA THR A 168 -19.58 -16.49 4.10
C THR A 168 -18.06 -16.47 3.96
N LEU A 169 -17.42 -15.31 4.20
CA LEU A 169 -15.98 -15.20 4.20
C LEU A 169 -15.34 -16.11 5.25
N ALA A 170 -15.82 -16.08 6.50
CA ALA A 170 -15.33 -16.95 7.55
C ALA A 170 -15.41 -18.43 7.14
N ARG A 171 -16.53 -18.88 6.57
CA ARG A 171 -16.72 -20.27 6.11
C ARG A 171 -15.88 -20.63 4.90
N ILE A 172 -15.63 -19.69 3.99
CA ILE A 172 -14.73 -19.88 2.84
C ILE A 172 -13.31 -20.12 3.35
N PHE A 173 -12.81 -19.22 4.19
CA PHE A 173 -11.43 -19.29 4.67
C PHE A 173 -11.18 -20.34 5.73
N ASP A 174 -12.23 -20.88 6.33
CA ASP A 174 -12.19 -22.05 7.24
C ASP A 174 -12.47 -23.39 6.50
N GLY A 175 -12.53 -23.35 5.15
CA GLY A 175 -12.71 -24.54 4.31
C GLY A 175 -14.10 -25.20 4.36
N ARG A 176 -15.10 -24.56 4.99
CA ARG A 176 -16.46 -25.09 5.11
C ARG A 176 -17.34 -24.82 3.88
N ILE A 177 -17.08 -23.73 3.16
CA ILE A 177 -17.65 -23.48 1.82
C ILE A 177 -16.60 -23.86 0.79
N THR A 178 -16.90 -24.92 0.02
CA THR A 178 -15.96 -25.53 -0.92
C THR A 178 -16.29 -25.31 -2.38
N LYS A 179 -17.46 -24.71 -2.69
CA LYS A 179 -17.91 -24.41 -4.07
C LYS A 179 -18.49 -23.02 -4.14
N TRP A 180 -18.31 -22.34 -5.28
CA TRP A 180 -18.81 -20.99 -5.49
C TRP A 180 -20.34 -20.91 -5.60
N ASN A 181 -21.02 -21.98 -6.01
CA ASN A 181 -22.47 -22.06 -6.04
C ASN A 181 -23.10 -22.53 -4.72
N ASP A 182 -22.37 -22.44 -3.61
CA ASP A 182 -22.92 -22.69 -2.27
C ASP A 182 -24.15 -21.84 -2.02
N PRO A 183 -25.25 -22.40 -1.43
CA PRO A 183 -26.48 -21.68 -1.16
C PRO A 183 -26.29 -20.37 -0.35
N ALA A 184 -25.29 -20.32 0.54
CA ALA A 184 -24.98 -19.13 1.33
C ALA A 184 -24.45 -18.01 0.43
N ILE A 185 -23.60 -18.31 -0.56
CA ILE A 185 -23.10 -17.33 -1.53
C ILE A 185 -24.22 -16.96 -2.51
N ALA A 186 -24.98 -17.94 -3.02
CA ALA A 186 -26.08 -17.71 -3.97
C ALA A 186 -27.15 -16.78 -3.41
N LYS A 187 -27.47 -16.91 -2.12
CA LYS A 187 -28.43 -16.02 -1.44
C LYS A 187 -28.01 -14.54 -1.46
N LEU A 188 -26.73 -14.25 -1.37
CA LEU A 188 -26.18 -12.88 -1.45
C LEU A 188 -26.09 -12.38 -2.89
N ASN A 189 -26.16 -13.28 -3.88
CA ASN A 189 -25.93 -13.00 -5.30
C ASN A 189 -27.08 -13.56 -6.19
N PRO A 190 -28.36 -13.20 -5.95
CA PRO A 190 -29.49 -13.84 -6.62
C PRO A 190 -29.57 -13.62 -8.14
N LYS A 191 -28.76 -12.69 -8.67
CA LYS A 191 -28.69 -12.38 -10.11
C LYS A 191 -27.42 -12.91 -10.78
N ALA A 192 -26.50 -13.53 -10.02
CA ALA A 192 -25.27 -14.07 -10.55
C ALA A 192 -25.42 -15.56 -10.90
N ASP A 193 -24.92 -15.95 -12.06
CA ASP A 193 -24.78 -17.37 -12.42
C ASP A 193 -23.47 -17.90 -11.80
N LEU A 194 -23.58 -18.42 -10.56
CA LEU A 194 -22.44 -18.91 -9.81
C LEU A 194 -22.08 -20.32 -10.24
N PRO A 195 -20.86 -20.56 -10.74
CA PRO A 195 -20.45 -21.90 -11.19
C PRO A 195 -20.20 -22.84 -10.02
N ALA A 196 -20.34 -24.15 -10.26
CA ALA A 196 -19.96 -25.20 -9.30
C ALA A 196 -18.43 -25.38 -9.16
N THR A 197 -17.66 -24.38 -9.56
CA THR A 197 -16.20 -24.35 -9.44
C THR A 197 -15.78 -24.45 -7.97
N PRO A 198 -14.76 -25.29 -7.64
CA PRO A 198 -14.21 -25.34 -6.28
C PRO A 198 -13.67 -23.98 -5.84
N VAL A 199 -13.96 -23.60 -4.59
CA VAL A 199 -13.32 -22.46 -3.93
C VAL A 199 -11.91 -22.85 -3.53
N LYS A 200 -10.93 -21.98 -3.83
CA LYS A 200 -9.53 -22.13 -3.44
C LYS A 200 -9.11 -20.89 -2.65
N ALA A 201 -9.16 -20.99 -1.34
CA ALA A 201 -8.71 -19.91 -0.45
C ALA A 201 -7.19 -19.77 -0.52
N VAL A 202 -6.70 -18.52 -0.67
CA VAL A 202 -5.27 -18.19 -0.69
C VAL A 202 -4.99 -17.29 0.50
N HIS A 203 -4.01 -17.66 1.31
CA HIS A 203 -3.61 -16.92 2.51
C HIS A 203 -2.11 -16.64 2.56
N ARG A 204 -1.68 -15.75 3.45
CA ARG A 204 -0.28 -15.41 3.64
C ARG A 204 0.47 -16.52 4.37
N SER A 205 1.68 -16.84 3.90
CA SER A 205 2.61 -17.78 4.56
C SER A 205 3.54 -17.08 5.56
N ASP A 206 3.80 -15.80 5.36
CA ASP A 206 4.63 -14.97 6.24
C ASP A 206 3.82 -14.34 7.39
N ALA A 207 4.52 -13.77 8.37
CA ALA A 207 3.88 -13.02 9.45
C ALA A 207 3.43 -11.63 8.92
N SER A 208 2.18 -11.53 8.53
CA SER A 208 1.58 -10.44 7.78
C SER A 208 0.63 -9.58 8.62
N GLY A 209 0.79 -8.27 8.57
CA GLY A 209 -0.20 -7.36 9.16
C GLY A 209 -1.52 -7.34 8.41
N THR A 210 -1.52 -7.60 7.08
CA THR A 210 -2.75 -7.80 6.31
C THR A 210 -3.56 -8.98 6.84
N THR A 211 -2.87 -10.11 7.15
CA THR A 211 -3.49 -11.27 7.80
C THR A 211 -4.10 -10.92 9.15
N ASP A 212 -3.38 -10.14 9.98
CA ASP A 212 -3.88 -9.72 11.30
C ASP A 212 -5.18 -8.92 11.18
N ASN A 213 -5.22 -7.90 10.31
CA ASN A 213 -6.43 -7.08 10.09
C ASN A 213 -7.57 -7.88 9.45
N PHE A 214 -7.27 -8.78 8.50
CA PHE A 214 -8.29 -9.61 7.88
C PHE A 214 -8.90 -10.61 8.87
N THR A 215 -8.08 -11.27 9.67
CA THR A 215 -8.56 -12.20 10.72
C THR A 215 -9.25 -11.47 11.86
N ALA A 216 -8.85 -10.23 12.18
CA ALA A 216 -9.58 -9.37 13.12
C ALA A 216 -10.98 -9.05 12.62
N TYR A 217 -11.12 -8.72 11.32
CA TYR A 217 -12.43 -8.55 10.71
C TYR A 217 -13.27 -9.82 10.78
N LEU A 218 -12.74 -11.00 10.41
CA LEU A 218 -13.47 -12.26 10.47
C LEU A 218 -13.94 -12.59 11.90
N HIS A 219 -13.06 -12.38 12.87
CA HIS A 219 -13.36 -12.61 14.29
C HIS A 219 -14.45 -11.66 14.80
N ALA A 220 -14.42 -10.40 14.42
CA ALA A 220 -15.39 -9.40 14.85
C ALA A 220 -16.76 -9.55 14.14
N ALA A 221 -16.75 -9.78 12.82
CA ALA A 221 -17.95 -9.81 11.99
C ALA A 221 -18.68 -11.17 12.01
N ALA A 222 -17.99 -12.27 12.34
CA ALA A 222 -18.55 -13.62 12.32
C ALA A 222 -17.96 -14.52 13.44
N PRO A 223 -18.10 -14.16 14.73
CA PRO A 223 -17.43 -14.86 15.83
C PRO A 223 -17.87 -16.33 15.98
N ASP A 224 -19.10 -16.67 15.60
CA ASP A 224 -19.61 -18.03 15.63
C ASP A 224 -19.03 -18.92 14.51
N ASP A 225 -18.70 -18.28 13.39
CA ASP A 225 -18.17 -18.96 12.19
C ASP A 225 -16.64 -18.88 12.09
N TRP A 226 -15.99 -17.92 12.75
CA TRP A 226 -14.53 -17.79 12.82
C TRP A 226 -14.06 -17.81 14.28
N ARG A 227 -13.71 -18.98 14.76
CA ARG A 227 -13.29 -19.21 16.16
C ARG A 227 -11.79 -19.06 16.39
N HIS A 228 -11.03 -18.78 15.32
CA HIS A 228 -9.60 -18.56 15.43
C HIS A 228 -9.27 -17.18 15.97
N PRO A 229 -8.16 -17.02 16.72
CA PRO A 229 -7.68 -15.72 17.13
C PRO A 229 -7.18 -14.92 15.90
N HIS A 230 -7.27 -13.60 15.96
CA HIS A 230 -6.60 -12.78 14.97
C HIS A 230 -5.08 -12.71 15.22
N GLY A 231 -4.30 -12.46 14.17
CA GLY A 231 -2.87 -12.34 14.29
C GLY A 231 -2.14 -12.35 12.95
N GLN A 232 -0.84 -12.07 13.01
CA GLN A 232 0.00 -12.00 11.80
C GLN A 232 0.21 -13.35 11.12
N LYS A 233 0.09 -14.47 11.83
CA LYS A 233 0.17 -15.81 11.28
C LYS A 233 -1.21 -16.32 10.93
N TRP A 234 -1.34 -16.96 9.78
CA TRP A 234 -2.58 -17.60 9.38
C TRP A 234 -2.97 -18.71 10.39
N PRO A 235 -4.19 -18.65 10.96
CA PRO A 235 -4.53 -19.56 12.07
C PRO A 235 -5.33 -20.81 11.65
N ALA A 236 -5.96 -20.81 10.46
CA ALA A 236 -6.82 -21.93 10.01
C ALA A 236 -6.02 -22.95 9.22
N GLU A 237 -6.58 -24.16 9.12
CA GLU A 237 -6.01 -25.24 8.31
C GLU A 237 -6.41 -25.11 6.83
N GLY A 238 -5.60 -25.67 5.94
CA GLY A 238 -5.87 -25.72 4.51
C GLY A 238 -5.64 -24.38 3.79
N GLY A 239 -6.12 -24.32 2.54
CA GLY A 239 -5.84 -23.19 1.64
C GLY A 239 -4.46 -23.28 0.99
N THR A 240 -4.16 -22.30 0.12
CA THR A 240 -2.87 -22.16 -0.53
C THR A 240 -2.09 -21.02 0.14
N ALA A 241 -0.88 -21.32 0.58
CA ALA A 241 -0.01 -20.34 1.23
C ALA A 241 0.83 -19.57 0.20
N ALA A 242 0.90 -18.25 0.29
CA ALA A 242 1.67 -17.37 -0.59
C ALA A 242 2.46 -16.32 0.20
N GLY A 243 3.71 -16.07 -0.19
CA GLY A 243 4.61 -15.13 0.49
C GLY A 243 4.39 -13.69 0.04
N GLY A 244 4.02 -12.81 0.97
CA GLY A 244 3.80 -11.39 0.66
C GLY A 244 2.58 -11.09 -0.21
N SER A 245 2.24 -9.82 -0.34
CA SER A 245 1.04 -9.36 -1.06
C SER A 245 1.13 -9.64 -2.57
N SER A 246 2.32 -9.56 -3.15
CA SER A 246 2.51 -9.76 -4.61
C SER A 246 2.29 -11.21 -5.04
N GLU A 247 2.81 -12.17 -4.27
CA GLU A 247 2.62 -13.60 -4.56
C GLU A 247 1.16 -14.01 -4.33
N LEU A 248 0.53 -13.55 -3.24
CA LEU A 248 -0.87 -13.81 -2.97
C LEU A 248 -1.77 -13.33 -4.13
N ALA A 249 -1.59 -12.07 -4.57
CA ALA A 249 -2.33 -11.55 -5.72
C ALA A 249 -2.02 -12.32 -7.02
N GLY A 250 -0.78 -12.79 -7.18
CA GLY A 250 -0.36 -13.65 -8.30
C GLY A 250 -1.07 -14.98 -8.30
N GLU A 251 -1.11 -15.66 -7.16
CA GLU A 251 -1.78 -16.95 -7.00
C GLU A 251 -3.29 -16.84 -7.27
N VAL A 252 -3.95 -15.80 -6.73
CA VAL A 252 -5.36 -15.55 -7.05
C VAL A 252 -5.56 -15.35 -8.55
N LYS A 253 -4.68 -14.58 -9.22
CA LYS A 253 -4.79 -14.31 -10.66
C LYS A 253 -4.65 -15.56 -11.53
N GLN A 254 -3.75 -16.46 -11.16
CA GLN A 254 -3.42 -17.66 -11.95
C GLN A 254 -4.37 -18.83 -11.70
N THR A 255 -5.02 -18.85 -10.53
CA THR A 255 -5.79 -20.01 -10.09
C THR A 255 -7.29 -19.77 -10.23
N ARG A 256 -7.94 -20.46 -11.19
CA ARG A 256 -9.40 -20.41 -11.35
C ARG A 256 -10.10 -20.90 -10.09
N GLY A 257 -11.08 -20.12 -9.62
CA GLY A 257 -11.82 -20.40 -8.39
C GLY A 257 -11.11 -19.88 -7.13
N ALA A 258 -9.95 -19.25 -7.28
CA ALA A 258 -9.23 -18.69 -6.13
C ALA A 258 -9.92 -17.43 -5.55
N VAL A 259 -9.76 -17.26 -4.24
CA VAL A 259 -10.12 -16.08 -3.47
C VAL A 259 -9.03 -15.82 -2.44
N GLY A 260 -8.65 -14.55 -2.27
CA GLY A 260 -7.64 -14.13 -1.32
C GLY A 260 -7.89 -12.72 -0.82
N TYR A 261 -7.18 -12.34 0.22
CA TYR A 261 -7.24 -11.01 0.83
C TYR A 261 -5.92 -10.27 0.56
N VAL A 262 -6.01 -9.10 -0.05
CA VAL A 262 -4.83 -8.31 -0.45
C VAL A 262 -5.19 -6.83 -0.52
N GLU A 263 -4.21 -5.97 -0.36
CA GLU A 263 -4.42 -4.53 -0.49
C GLU A 263 -4.93 -4.18 -1.89
N LEU A 264 -5.84 -3.21 -1.96
CA LEU A 264 -6.46 -2.77 -3.21
C LEU A 264 -5.42 -2.46 -4.30
N ALA A 265 -4.28 -1.88 -3.94
CA ALA A 265 -3.18 -1.57 -4.87
C ALA A 265 -2.71 -2.80 -5.67
N TYR A 266 -2.64 -3.97 -5.04
CA TYR A 266 -2.25 -5.22 -5.70
C TYR A 266 -3.37 -5.82 -6.53
N ALA A 267 -4.61 -5.72 -6.06
CA ALA A 267 -5.77 -6.18 -6.84
C ALA A 267 -5.90 -5.36 -8.14
N LEU A 268 -5.79 -4.04 -8.07
CA LEU A 268 -5.80 -3.14 -9.23
C LEU A 268 -4.62 -3.43 -10.18
N GLY A 269 -3.41 -3.55 -9.65
CA GLY A 269 -2.20 -3.82 -10.44
C GLY A 269 -2.24 -5.15 -11.21
N ARG A 270 -3.08 -6.09 -10.79
CA ARG A 270 -3.30 -7.38 -11.47
C ARG A 270 -4.66 -7.50 -12.16
N THR A 271 -5.44 -6.44 -12.16
CA THR A 271 -6.78 -6.41 -12.75
C THR A 271 -7.66 -7.55 -12.18
N LEU A 272 -7.62 -7.72 -10.86
CA LEU A 272 -8.44 -8.70 -10.15
C LEU A 272 -9.79 -8.08 -9.79
N PRO A 273 -10.93 -8.75 -10.04
CA PRO A 273 -12.19 -8.36 -9.46
C PRO A 273 -12.15 -8.52 -7.94
N THR A 274 -12.91 -7.67 -7.24
CA THR A 274 -12.99 -7.66 -5.79
C THR A 274 -14.44 -7.75 -5.33
N ALA A 275 -14.71 -8.56 -4.31
CA ALA A 275 -16.03 -8.69 -3.75
C ALA A 275 -16.44 -7.43 -2.97
N ALA A 276 -17.70 -7.04 -3.09
CA ALA A 276 -18.32 -6.10 -2.16
C ALA A 276 -18.73 -6.84 -0.88
N ILE A 277 -18.66 -6.14 0.24
CA ILE A 277 -18.98 -6.71 1.56
C ILE A 277 -20.37 -6.24 2.01
N ASP A 278 -21.26 -7.20 2.24
CA ASP A 278 -22.52 -6.94 2.93
C ASP A 278 -22.23 -6.81 4.42
N THR A 279 -22.40 -5.60 4.94
CA THR A 279 -22.21 -5.24 6.35
C THR A 279 -23.51 -5.22 7.13
N GLY A 280 -24.64 -5.56 6.47
CA GLY A 280 -25.97 -5.33 7.00
C GLY A 280 -26.42 -3.85 6.94
N ALA A 281 -25.69 -2.99 6.21
CA ALA A 281 -26.10 -1.65 5.84
C ALA A 281 -27.07 -1.69 4.64
N ALA A 282 -27.55 -0.51 4.18
CA ALA A 282 -28.53 -0.43 3.08
C ALA A 282 -28.03 -1.02 1.75
N ALA A 283 -26.70 -1.09 1.54
CA ALA A 283 -26.11 -1.68 0.35
C ALA A 283 -24.72 -2.26 0.66
N PRO A 284 -24.29 -3.31 -0.07
CA PRO A 284 -22.94 -3.85 0.03
C PRO A 284 -21.86 -2.80 -0.31
N VAL A 285 -20.74 -2.86 0.38
CA VAL A 285 -19.66 -1.86 0.29
C VAL A 285 -18.47 -2.44 -0.47
N GLY A 286 -18.06 -1.80 -1.57
CA GLY A 286 -16.89 -2.19 -2.35
C GLY A 286 -15.58 -1.73 -1.72
N ALA A 287 -14.50 -2.48 -1.99
CA ALA A 287 -13.14 -2.15 -1.60
C ALA A 287 -12.63 -0.97 -2.45
N THR A 288 -12.88 0.26 -2.00
CA THR A 288 -12.40 1.47 -2.65
C THR A 288 -11.67 2.37 -1.65
N VAL A 289 -10.79 3.22 -2.16
CA VAL A 289 -10.08 4.22 -1.33
C VAL A 289 -11.08 5.08 -0.54
N VAL A 290 -12.13 5.55 -1.20
CA VAL A 290 -13.18 6.40 -0.58
C VAL A 290 -13.88 5.66 0.55
N ASN A 291 -14.26 4.40 0.34
CA ASN A 291 -14.98 3.62 1.33
C ASN A 291 -14.08 3.22 2.52
N ALA A 292 -12.79 2.96 2.26
CA ALA A 292 -11.81 2.76 3.33
C ALA A 292 -11.59 4.05 4.14
N SER A 293 -11.49 5.21 3.47
CA SER A 293 -11.35 6.50 4.18
C SER A 293 -12.52 6.77 5.12
N LYS A 294 -13.75 6.35 4.76
CA LYS A 294 -14.91 6.46 5.67
C LYS A 294 -14.76 5.57 6.91
N ALA A 295 -14.26 4.35 6.76
CA ALA A 295 -13.98 3.47 7.90
C ALA A 295 -12.87 4.05 8.80
N LEU A 296 -11.79 4.55 8.18
CA LEU A 296 -10.66 5.17 8.89
C LEU A 296 -11.04 6.45 9.62
N ALA A 297 -12.03 7.20 9.13
CA ALA A 297 -12.54 8.40 9.83
C ALA A 297 -13.16 8.08 11.19
N GLY A 298 -13.67 6.85 11.39
CA GLY A 298 -14.19 6.35 12.65
C GLY A 298 -13.14 5.75 13.59
N ALA A 299 -11.89 5.65 13.17
CA ALA A 299 -10.82 5.02 13.95
C ALA A 299 -10.54 5.78 15.26
N LYS A 300 -10.31 5.02 16.33
CA LYS A 300 -9.99 5.54 17.67
C LYS A 300 -8.51 5.35 17.98
N THR A 301 -7.88 6.35 18.58
CA THR A 301 -6.50 6.18 19.10
C THR A 301 -6.56 5.40 20.40
N THR A 302 -5.86 4.27 20.46
CA THR A 302 -5.82 3.36 21.63
C THR A 302 -4.41 3.19 22.20
N GLY A 303 -3.38 3.73 21.55
CA GLY A 303 -2.02 3.69 22.05
C GLY A 303 -1.85 4.38 23.40
N SER A 304 -0.96 3.86 24.25
CA SER A 304 -0.68 4.46 25.56
C SER A 304 0.18 5.73 25.43
N GLY A 305 -0.24 6.79 26.11
CA GLY A 305 0.45 8.08 26.07
C GLY A 305 0.31 8.71 24.67
N ASP A 306 1.44 8.98 24.05
CA ASP A 306 1.57 9.58 22.72
C ASP A 306 1.89 8.57 21.60
N ASP A 307 1.68 7.28 21.86
CA ASP A 307 1.70 6.22 20.85
C ASP A 307 0.42 6.27 20.00
N LEU A 308 0.56 6.31 18.68
CA LEU A 308 -0.56 6.60 17.77
C LEU A 308 -1.19 5.33 17.16
N VAL A 309 -1.36 4.27 17.96
CA VAL A 309 -2.09 3.07 17.51
C VAL A 309 -3.56 3.41 17.31
N LEU A 310 -4.11 2.98 16.18
CA LEU A 310 -5.51 3.17 15.82
C LEU A 310 -6.26 1.84 15.92
N ASP A 311 -7.45 1.89 16.48
CA ASP A 311 -8.42 0.81 16.52
C ASP A 311 -9.51 1.05 15.49
N LEU A 312 -9.79 0.05 14.67
CA LEU A 312 -10.76 0.11 13.58
C LEU A 312 -12.02 -0.66 13.95
N ASP A 313 -13.18 -0.07 13.67
CA ASP A 313 -14.45 -0.77 13.81
C ASP A 313 -14.72 -1.69 12.62
N HIS A 314 -14.31 -2.95 12.74
CA HIS A 314 -14.53 -4.00 11.74
C HIS A 314 -16.00 -4.44 11.62
N THR A 315 -16.87 -3.99 12.51
CA THR A 315 -18.31 -4.28 12.50
C THR A 315 -19.17 -3.11 12.03
N THR A 316 -18.52 -2.07 11.52
CA THR A 316 -19.18 -0.83 11.10
C THR A 316 -20.33 -1.08 10.11
N LYS A 317 -21.47 -0.45 10.39
CA LYS A 317 -22.64 -0.37 9.50
C LYS A 317 -22.83 1.02 8.91
N ALA A 318 -21.84 1.89 9.09
CA ALA A 318 -21.87 3.24 8.53
C ALA A 318 -21.93 3.17 6.99
N ALA A 319 -22.82 3.95 6.40
CA ALA A 319 -23.08 3.91 4.96
C ALA A 319 -21.82 4.14 4.12
N GLY A 320 -21.45 3.13 3.35
CA GLY A 320 -20.27 3.14 2.48
C GLY A 320 -18.94 3.05 3.22
N ALA A 321 -18.89 2.73 4.52
CA ALA A 321 -17.64 2.43 5.22
C ALA A 321 -17.25 0.96 4.97
N TYR A 322 -16.05 0.75 4.40
CA TYR A 322 -15.55 -0.60 4.10
C TYR A 322 -14.91 -1.22 5.34
N PRO A 323 -15.42 -2.35 5.86
CA PRO A 323 -15.03 -2.85 7.17
C PRO A 323 -13.66 -3.54 7.20
N ILE A 324 -13.17 -4.01 6.06
CA ILE A 324 -11.87 -4.71 5.96
C ILE A 324 -10.79 -3.68 5.59
N ALA A 325 -10.57 -2.75 6.49
CA ALA A 325 -9.55 -1.72 6.35
C ALA A 325 -8.33 -2.02 7.24
N MET A 326 -7.21 -1.40 6.92
CA MET A 326 -6.00 -1.45 7.72
C MET A 326 -5.34 -0.08 7.81
N VAL A 327 -4.44 0.07 8.78
CA VAL A 327 -3.51 1.19 8.92
C VAL A 327 -2.10 0.64 8.92
N THR A 328 -1.22 1.26 8.15
CA THR A 328 0.21 0.95 8.17
C THR A 328 0.97 1.99 8.97
N TYR A 329 1.80 1.51 9.85
CA TYR A 329 2.64 2.29 10.77
C TYR A 329 4.09 2.22 10.36
N GLU A 330 4.82 3.34 10.53
CA GLU A 330 6.26 3.32 10.67
C GLU A 330 6.59 3.29 12.17
N ILE A 331 7.24 2.21 12.61
CA ILE A 331 7.59 2.00 14.01
C ILE A 331 9.03 2.47 14.23
N VAL A 332 9.20 3.42 15.13
CA VAL A 332 10.51 4.02 15.49
C VAL A 332 10.65 4.12 17.00
N CYS A 333 11.82 4.51 17.48
CA CYS A 333 12.00 4.84 18.89
C CYS A 333 11.53 6.28 19.18
N ASP A 334 10.92 6.51 20.36
CA ASP A 334 10.64 7.86 20.84
C ASP A 334 11.95 8.61 21.14
N LYS A 335 12.96 7.90 21.65
CA LYS A 335 14.35 8.36 21.84
C LYS A 335 15.31 7.21 21.70
N GLY A 336 16.58 7.52 21.46
CA GLY A 336 17.62 6.50 21.27
C GLY A 336 17.63 5.91 19.86
N ASN A 337 17.09 6.62 18.88
CA ASN A 337 17.29 6.31 17.49
C ASN A 337 18.76 6.40 17.11
N LYS A 338 19.21 5.64 16.11
CA LYS A 338 20.62 5.58 15.72
C LYS A 338 21.11 6.95 15.23
N ALA A 339 21.97 7.61 15.98
CA ALA A 339 22.47 8.97 15.68
C ALA A 339 23.05 9.11 14.26
N ALA A 340 23.67 8.06 13.71
CA ALA A 340 24.26 8.08 12.38
C ALA A 340 23.20 8.17 11.25
N THR A 341 22.00 7.62 11.43
CA THR A 341 20.95 7.55 10.42
C THR A 341 19.71 8.35 10.79
N TRP A 342 19.55 8.73 12.06
CA TRP A 342 18.35 9.40 12.54
C TRP A 342 18.00 10.71 11.79
N PRO A 343 18.96 11.61 11.50
CA PRO A 343 18.62 12.83 10.76
C PRO A 343 17.98 12.54 9.40
N ALA A 344 18.49 11.54 8.67
CA ALA A 344 17.94 11.11 7.38
C ALA A 344 16.61 10.36 7.55
N THR A 345 16.50 9.47 8.54
CA THR A 345 15.27 8.75 8.87
C THR A 345 14.15 9.72 9.21
N ARG A 346 14.41 10.68 10.11
CA ARG A 346 13.43 11.71 10.50
C ARG A 346 13.02 12.58 9.33
N ALA A 347 13.95 12.95 8.45
CA ALA A 347 13.66 13.73 7.25
C ALA A 347 12.74 12.93 6.31
N PHE A 348 13.01 11.66 6.08
CA PHE A 348 12.17 10.77 5.28
C PHE A 348 10.75 10.63 5.87
N LEU A 349 10.63 10.36 7.17
CA LEU A 349 9.34 10.23 7.85
C LEU A 349 8.55 11.55 7.88
N ASN A 350 9.21 12.70 8.00
CA ASN A 350 8.56 14.00 7.83
C ASN A 350 8.05 14.20 6.40
N TYR A 351 8.81 13.77 5.40
CA TYR A 351 8.38 13.81 4.00
C TYR A 351 7.15 12.92 3.79
N THR A 352 7.17 11.66 4.25
CA THR A 352 6.04 10.74 4.10
C THR A 352 4.77 11.23 4.80
N ALA A 353 4.90 11.86 5.97
CA ALA A 353 3.79 12.45 6.73
C ALA A 353 3.35 13.82 6.19
N GLY A 354 4.13 14.44 5.34
CA GLY A 354 3.87 15.76 4.73
C GLY A 354 2.88 15.69 3.57
N ALA A 355 2.41 16.87 3.13
CA ALA A 355 1.46 16.98 2.02
C ALA A 355 1.95 16.28 0.74
N GLU A 356 3.23 16.44 0.41
CA GLU A 356 3.83 15.86 -0.78
C GLU A 356 3.94 14.33 -0.72
N GLY A 357 4.29 13.77 0.45
CA GLY A 357 4.33 12.33 0.64
C GLY A 357 2.93 11.70 0.63
N GLN A 358 1.92 12.44 1.07
CA GLN A 358 0.52 11.98 1.06
C GLN A 358 -0.17 12.22 -0.28
N GLN A 359 0.38 13.11 -1.11
CA GLN A 359 -0.15 13.36 -2.44
C GLN A 359 -0.10 12.09 -3.29
N ASP A 360 -1.12 11.89 -4.11
CA ASP A 360 -1.22 10.79 -5.07
C ASP A 360 -1.30 9.36 -4.49
N LEU A 361 -1.30 9.18 -3.17
CA LEU A 361 -1.49 7.84 -2.57
C LEU A 361 -2.83 7.21 -2.98
N SER A 362 -3.87 8.03 -3.11
CA SER A 362 -5.20 7.56 -3.52
C SER A 362 -5.23 6.95 -4.91
N PHE A 363 -4.44 7.49 -5.85
CA PHE A 363 -4.30 6.93 -7.21
C PHE A 363 -3.57 5.58 -7.22
N GLN A 364 -2.85 5.27 -6.15
CA GLN A 364 -2.16 3.99 -5.97
C GLN A 364 -2.98 2.98 -5.16
N GLY A 365 -4.23 3.30 -4.81
CA GLY A 365 -5.11 2.40 -4.06
C GLY A 365 -4.96 2.49 -2.54
N TYR A 366 -4.27 3.51 -2.01
CA TYR A 366 -4.16 3.77 -0.57
C TYR A 366 -5.06 4.90 -0.12
N ALA A 367 -5.61 4.79 1.07
CA ALA A 367 -6.38 5.85 1.72
C ALA A 367 -5.46 6.74 2.55
N THR A 368 -5.62 8.04 2.42
CA THR A 368 -5.02 8.99 3.36
C THR A 368 -5.73 8.91 4.71
N LEU A 369 -4.97 9.07 5.77
CA LEU A 369 -5.52 9.10 7.13
C LEU A 369 -6.21 10.44 7.40
N PRO A 370 -7.15 10.48 8.37
CA PRO A 370 -7.79 11.73 8.78
C PRO A 370 -6.77 12.82 9.13
N ALA A 371 -7.04 14.06 8.75
CA ALA A 371 -6.12 15.18 8.97
C ALA A 371 -5.67 15.31 10.43
N LYS A 372 -6.59 15.11 11.38
CA LYS A 372 -6.29 15.13 12.83
C LYS A 372 -5.26 14.06 13.24
N VAL A 373 -5.29 12.89 12.58
CA VAL A 373 -4.29 11.83 12.84
C VAL A 373 -2.94 12.25 12.28
N MET A 374 -2.91 12.74 11.04
CA MET A 374 -1.67 13.21 10.41
C MET A 374 -1.05 14.42 11.13
N ASP A 375 -1.86 15.30 11.71
CA ASP A 375 -1.38 16.39 12.57
C ASP A 375 -0.66 15.86 13.81
N LYS A 376 -1.22 14.84 14.47
CA LYS A 376 -0.58 14.17 15.60
C LYS A 376 0.73 13.49 15.20
N VAL A 377 0.78 12.84 14.03
CA VAL A 377 2.00 12.23 13.49
C VAL A 377 3.09 13.29 13.29
N ARG A 378 2.76 14.41 12.61
CA ARG A 378 3.69 15.51 12.38
C ARG A 378 4.17 16.17 13.68
N ALA A 379 3.28 16.33 14.67
CA ALA A 379 3.66 16.81 15.99
C ALA A 379 4.62 15.81 16.66
N LYS A 380 4.27 14.52 16.66
CA LYS A 380 5.11 13.48 17.28
C LYS A 380 6.51 13.41 16.67
N LEU A 381 6.63 13.51 15.34
CA LEU A 381 7.94 13.50 14.66
C LEU A 381 8.88 14.62 15.09
N LYS A 382 8.37 15.74 15.63
CA LYS A 382 9.19 16.84 16.17
C LYS A 382 9.84 16.48 17.51
N ASP A 383 9.19 15.62 18.29
CA ASP A 383 9.60 15.27 19.66
C ASP A 383 10.53 14.04 19.69
N LEU A 384 10.68 13.30 18.58
CA LEU A 384 11.51 12.11 18.50
C LEU A 384 13.01 12.44 18.42
N SER A 385 13.86 11.63 19.08
CA SER A 385 15.30 11.85 19.14
C SER A 385 16.12 10.54 19.01
#